data_05c1afadae1fe0a68edfdd4853310847
#
_entry.id   05c1afadae1fe0a68edfdd4853310847
#
_cell.length_a   1.000
_cell.length_b   1.000
_cell.length_c   1.000
_cell.angle_alpha   90.00
_cell.angle_beta   90.00
_cell.angle_gamma   90.00
#
_symmetry.space_group_name_H-M   'P 1'
#
loop_
_entity.id
_entity.type
_entity.pdbx_description
1 polymer ?
#
loop_
_entity_poly.entity_id
_entity_poly.type
_entity_poly.pdbx_seq_one_letter_code
_entity_poly.pdbx_strand_id
1 'polypeptide(L)'
;MNKTRFWLILGCCIIALAAQAQAQSRKPGLWEVTSQMSMSGGPQNMPQMPPRTSQVCVTQAMIDKYGGPYSNPPQSECQITNMSVTATGMTADLTCSGRGSMSGTVKTTFVDSSTTKTTVQMSMAMGSNTMNMTMESTATYKGPDCGSVQPLAMPPSK
;
A
#
# COMPACT_ATOMS: atom_id res chain seq x y z
N MET A 1 -26.00 10.50 65.26
CA MET A 1 -27.12 9.88 64.56
C MET A 1 -27.22 10.52 63.21
N ASN A 2 -26.69 9.91 62.19
CA ASN A 2 -27.14 10.04 60.80
C ASN A 2 -26.36 9.04 59.93
N LYS A 3 -26.92 7.84 59.84
CA LYS A 3 -26.39 6.69 59.11
C LYS A 3 -26.77 6.65 57.60
N THR A 4 -27.05 7.77 56.98
CA THR A 4 -27.70 7.81 55.68
C THR A 4 -26.95 8.58 54.59
N ARG A 5 -25.63 8.72 54.70
CA ARG A 5 -24.88 9.42 53.63
C ARG A 5 -23.65 8.66 53.08
N PHE A 6 -23.60 7.34 53.27
CA PHE A 6 -22.44 6.55 52.82
C PHE A 6 -22.72 5.66 51.60
N TRP A 7 -23.78 5.95 50.82
CA TRP A 7 -24.21 5.04 49.75
C TRP A 7 -24.31 5.69 48.37
N LEU A 8 -23.54 6.71 48.06
CA LEU A 8 -23.62 7.38 46.75
C LEU A 8 -22.28 7.62 46.03
N ILE A 9 -21.25 6.84 46.31
CA ILE A 9 -20.00 6.89 45.50
C ILE A 9 -19.66 5.51 44.98
N LEU A 10 -20.66 4.74 44.58
CA LEU A 10 -20.44 3.47 43.91
C LEU A 10 -21.20 3.52 42.56
N GLY A 11 -20.66 4.17 41.62
CA GLY A 11 -21.31 4.16 40.31
C GLY A 11 -20.78 5.19 39.38
N CYS A 12 -19.62 4.96 38.81
CA CYS A 12 -19.29 5.39 37.44
C CYS A 12 -17.82 5.13 37.09
N CYS A 13 -17.32 3.92 37.36
CA CYS A 13 -16.20 3.43 36.52
C CYS A 13 -16.78 2.84 35.22
N ILE A 14 -17.33 3.70 34.40
CA ILE A 14 -17.49 3.38 32.98
C ILE A 14 -16.07 3.30 32.44
N ILE A 15 -15.56 2.07 32.40
CA ILE A 15 -14.36 1.71 31.63
C ILE A 15 -14.72 2.01 30.18
N ALA A 16 -14.33 3.18 29.72
CA ALA A 16 -14.22 3.46 28.31
C ALA A 16 -13.14 2.49 27.78
N LEU A 17 -13.57 1.34 27.29
CA LEU A 17 -12.78 0.50 26.38
C LEU A 17 -12.60 1.36 25.12
N ALA A 18 -11.60 2.22 25.16
CA ALA A 18 -11.03 2.77 23.94
C ALA A 18 -10.56 1.55 23.16
N ALA A 19 -11.33 1.15 22.14
CA ALA A 19 -10.88 0.26 21.10
C ALA A 19 -9.65 0.95 20.49
N GLN A 20 -8.48 0.60 21.00
CA GLN A 20 -7.23 0.96 20.37
C GLN A 20 -7.28 0.23 19.03
N ALA A 21 -7.58 0.96 17.97
CA ALA A 21 -7.31 0.51 16.61
C ALA A 21 -5.79 0.27 16.58
N GLN A 22 -5.43 -0.97 16.88
CA GLN A 22 -4.04 -1.40 16.80
C GLN A 22 -3.65 -1.21 15.34
N ALA A 23 -2.77 -0.26 15.10
CA ALA A 23 -2.11 -0.12 13.82
C ALA A 23 -1.53 -1.51 13.52
N GLN A 24 -2.15 -2.22 12.56
CA GLN A 24 -1.77 -3.59 12.25
C GLN A 24 -0.35 -3.55 11.70
N SER A 25 0.63 -3.86 12.56
CA SER A 25 2.02 -3.85 12.17
C SER A 25 2.24 -4.94 11.11
N ARG A 26 2.57 -4.51 9.92
CA ARG A 26 2.99 -5.41 8.85
C ARG A 26 4.32 -6.04 9.21
N LYS A 27 4.57 -7.23 8.71
CA LYS A 27 5.73 -8.03 9.09
C LYS A 27 6.80 -7.94 8.01
N PRO A 28 8.07 -7.71 8.36
CA PRO A 28 9.16 -7.92 7.41
C PRO A 28 9.27 -9.40 7.06
N GLY A 29 9.76 -9.71 5.85
CA GLY A 29 9.90 -11.07 5.37
C GLY A 29 9.41 -11.23 3.93
N LEU A 30 9.11 -12.47 3.57
CA LEU A 30 8.67 -12.84 2.24
C LEU A 30 7.19 -12.55 2.03
N TRP A 31 6.89 -11.84 0.95
CA TRP A 31 5.55 -11.54 0.49
C TRP A 31 5.36 -12.04 -0.94
N GLU A 32 4.21 -12.60 -1.23
CA GLU A 32 3.77 -12.96 -2.57
C GLU A 32 2.81 -11.90 -3.09
N VAL A 33 3.13 -11.34 -4.25
CA VAL A 33 2.36 -10.26 -4.89
C VAL A 33 1.76 -10.79 -6.18
N THR A 34 0.44 -10.80 -6.26
CA THR A 34 -0.29 -11.08 -7.50
C THR A 34 -0.81 -9.76 -8.05
N SER A 35 -0.43 -9.43 -9.28
CA SER A 35 -0.79 -8.18 -9.95
C SER A 35 -1.53 -8.45 -11.25
N GLN A 36 -2.54 -7.63 -11.53
CA GLN A 36 -3.27 -7.60 -12.78
C GLN A 36 -3.27 -6.19 -13.33
N MET A 37 -3.03 -6.05 -14.64
CA MET A 37 -3.01 -4.77 -15.33
C MET A 37 -4.12 -4.71 -16.36
N SER A 38 -4.82 -3.58 -16.39
CA SER A 38 -5.81 -3.23 -17.41
C SER A 38 -5.45 -1.89 -18.05
N MET A 39 -5.74 -1.75 -19.34
CA MET A 39 -5.48 -0.54 -20.10
C MET A 39 -6.76 -0.11 -20.83
N SER A 40 -6.97 1.22 -20.96
CA SER A 40 -8.08 1.79 -21.69
C SER A 40 -7.66 3.09 -22.40
N GLY A 41 -8.39 3.49 -23.45
CA GLY A 41 -8.08 4.70 -24.24
C GLY A 41 -7.01 4.50 -25.32
N GLY A 42 -6.43 3.31 -25.45
CA GLY A 42 -5.51 2.94 -26.53
C GLY A 42 -6.22 2.40 -27.77
N PRO A 43 -5.46 1.94 -28.79
CA PRO A 43 -6.02 1.26 -29.95
C PRO A 43 -6.93 0.10 -29.52
N GLN A 44 -8.08 -0.02 -30.16
CA GLN A 44 -9.03 -1.11 -29.89
C GLN A 44 -8.32 -2.45 -30.08
N ASN A 45 -8.47 -3.39 -29.11
CA ASN A 45 -7.93 -4.76 -29.07
C ASN A 45 -6.59 -4.97 -28.37
N MET A 46 -6.26 -4.21 -27.34
CA MET A 46 -5.19 -4.68 -26.44
C MET A 46 -5.70 -5.85 -25.59
N PRO A 47 -5.09 -7.04 -25.70
CA PRO A 47 -5.49 -8.18 -24.88
C PRO A 47 -5.20 -7.86 -23.39
N GLN A 48 -6.13 -8.25 -22.54
CA GLN A 48 -5.88 -8.16 -21.09
C GLN A 48 -4.70 -9.06 -20.73
N MET A 49 -3.72 -8.50 -20.04
CA MET A 49 -2.59 -9.28 -19.58
C MET A 49 -3.05 -10.22 -18.44
N PRO A 50 -2.65 -11.50 -18.50
CA PRO A 50 -2.96 -12.43 -17.40
C PRO A 50 -2.33 -11.94 -16.09
N PRO A 51 -2.94 -12.26 -14.94
CA PRO A 51 -2.35 -11.96 -13.65
C PRO A 51 -0.93 -12.53 -13.53
N ARG A 52 -0.02 -11.79 -12.91
CA ARG A 52 1.35 -12.20 -12.64
C ARG A 52 1.58 -12.28 -11.15
N THR A 53 2.20 -13.37 -10.72
CA THR A 53 2.60 -13.56 -9.33
C THR A 53 4.12 -13.47 -9.23
N SER A 54 4.59 -12.73 -8.24
CA SER A 54 6.01 -12.55 -7.92
C SER A 54 6.22 -12.58 -6.41
N GLN A 55 7.45 -12.81 -5.99
CA GLN A 55 7.84 -12.74 -4.58
C GLN A 55 8.69 -11.52 -4.33
N VAL A 56 8.48 -10.88 -3.18
CA VAL A 56 9.19 -9.68 -2.74
C VAL A 56 9.66 -9.88 -1.31
N CYS A 57 10.93 -9.59 -1.07
CA CYS A 57 11.46 -9.52 0.29
C CYS A 57 11.25 -8.11 0.84
N VAL A 58 10.40 -7.99 1.85
CA VAL A 58 10.04 -6.73 2.50
C VAL A 58 10.89 -6.54 3.75
N THR A 59 11.63 -5.45 3.80
CA THR A 59 12.45 -5.08 4.97
C THR A 59 11.66 -4.20 5.93
N GLN A 60 12.12 -4.09 7.18
CA GLN A 60 11.54 -3.15 8.14
C GLN A 60 11.59 -1.71 7.62
N ALA A 61 12.69 -1.30 6.99
CA ALA A 61 12.83 0.04 6.41
C ALA A 61 11.79 0.33 5.30
N MET A 62 11.38 -0.69 4.53
CA MET A 62 10.29 -0.54 3.56
C MET A 62 8.94 -0.36 4.26
N ILE A 63 8.71 -1.09 5.34
CA ILE A 63 7.49 -0.94 6.13
C ILE A 63 7.40 0.46 6.74
N ASP A 64 8.48 0.93 7.33
CA ASP A 64 8.54 2.24 7.99
C ASP A 64 8.32 3.38 6.99
N LYS A 65 8.85 3.23 5.78
CA LYS A 65 8.76 4.26 4.74
C LYS A 65 7.48 4.20 3.93
N TYR A 66 7.03 3.01 3.53
CA TYR A 66 5.92 2.82 2.59
C TYR A 66 4.71 2.09 3.19
N GLY A 67 4.84 1.65 4.42
CA GLY A 67 3.79 0.90 5.09
C GLY A 67 3.64 -0.57 4.69
N GLY A 68 4.49 -1.10 3.81
CA GLY A 68 4.40 -2.51 3.38
C GLY A 68 5.16 -2.82 2.11
N PRO A 69 4.79 -3.90 1.41
CA PRO A 69 5.40 -4.26 0.14
C PRO A 69 5.31 -3.10 -0.85
N TYR A 70 6.44 -2.68 -1.30
CA TYR A 70 6.57 -1.65 -2.32
C TYR A 70 7.34 -2.24 -3.50
N SER A 71 6.71 -2.29 -4.65
CA SER A 71 7.40 -2.60 -5.90
C SER A 71 7.85 -1.29 -6.52
N ASN A 72 9.14 -1.06 -6.52
CA ASN A 72 9.69 0.06 -7.26
C ASN A 72 9.33 -0.12 -8.75
N PRO A 73 8.70 0.86 -9.41
CA PRO A 73 8.58 0.79 -10.85
C PRO A 73 9.98 0.63 -11.44
N PRO A 74 10.17 -0.28 -12.39
CA PRO A 74 11.51 -0.68 -12.89
C PRO A 74 12.28 0.44 -13.60
N GLN A 75 11.77 1.66 -13.59
CA GLN A 75 12.37 2.80 -14.26
C GLN A 75 12.68 3.89 -13.23
N SER A 76 13.95 4.26 -13.20
CA SER A 76 14.55 5.30 -12.36
C SER A 76 13.97 6.71 -12.56
N GLU A 77 12.97 6.87 -13.43
CA GLU A 77 12.41 8.15 -13.85
C GLU A 77 11.08 8.49 -13.17
N CYS A 78 10.59 7.63 -12.24
CA CYS A 78 9.36 7.91 -11.53
C CYS A 78 9.64 8.54 -10.16
N GLN A 79 8.92 9.61 -9.86
CA GLN A 79 8.93 10.28 -8.56
C GLN A 79 7.63 10.02 -7.82
N ILE A 80 7.74 9.78 -6.53
CA ILE A 80 6.62 9.66 -5.61
C ILE A 80 6.55 10.95 -4.80
N THR A 81 5.39 11.58 -4.81
CA THR A 81 5.12 12.81 -4.08
C THR A 81 3.82 12.66 -3.27
N ASN A 82 3.57 13.62 -2.38
CA ASN A 82 2.34 13.67 -1.56
C ASN A 82 2.00 12.35 -0.86
N MET A 83 3.04 11.62 -0.44
CA MET A 83 2.86 10.33 0.23
C MET A 83 2.30 10.52 1.64
N SER A 84 1.21 9.83 1.93
CA SER A 84 0.58 9.76 3.24
C SER A 84 0.41 8.31 3.66
N VAL A 85 0.98 7.94 4.79
CA VAL A 85 0.86 6.60 5.38
C VAL A 85 0.06 6.71 6.66
N THR A 86 -0.99 5.89 6.77
CA THR A 86 -1.88 5.81 7.92
C THR A 86 -1.90 4.38 8.50
N ALA A 87 -2.63 4.17 9.57
CA ALA A 87 -2.81 2.82 10.13
C ALA A 87 -3.53 1.86 9.15
N THR A 88 -4.36 2.38 8.25
CA THR A 88 -5.22 1.59 7.37
C THR A 88 -4.79 1.56 5.91
N GLY A 89 -3.79 2.37 5.52
CA GLY A 89 -3.35 2.40 4.14
C GLY A 89 -2.31 3.46 3.84
N MET A 90 -1.97 3.55 2.56
CA MET A 90 -1.05 4.54 2.01
C MET A 90 -1.64 5.10 0.72
N THR A 91 -1.44 6.39 0.51
CA THR A 91 -1.72 7.07 -0.76
C THR A 91 -0.49 7.86 -1.19
N ALA A 92 -0.28 7.98 -2.49
CA ALA A 92 0.78 8.80 -3.05
C ALA A 92 0.45 9.21 -4.48
N ASP A 93 1.05 10.29 -4.93
CA ASP A 93 1.06 10.66 -6.34
C ASP A 93 2.33 10.12 -7.02
N LEU A 94 2.18 9.71 -8.27
CA LEU A 94 3.26 9.15 -9.08
C LEU A 94 3.41 9.98 -10.35
N THR A 95 4.62 10.43 -10.63
CA THR A 95 4.97 11.13 -11.86
C THR A 95 6.21 10.48 -12.45
N CYS A 96 6.10 10.00 -13.69
CA CYS A 96 7.19 9.37 -14.41
C CYS A 96 7.56 10.23 -15.61
N SER A 97 8.86 10.52 -15.76
CA SER A 97 9.46 11.16 -16.93
C SER A 97 10.14 10.08 -17.79
N GLY A 98 10.08 10.18 -19.10
CA GLY A 98 10.67 9.20 -20.02
C GLY A 98 10.08 9.34 -21.43
N ARG A 99 9.88 8.24 -22.13
CA ARG A 99 9.33 8.24 -23.51
C ARG A 99 7.87 8.75 -23.61
N GLY A 100 7.35 9.33 -22.58
CA GLY A 100 6.04 9.96 -22.42
C GLY A 100 5.87 10.29 -20.94
N SER A 101 5.39 11.49 -20.62
CA SER A 101 5.08 11.82 -19.23
C SER A 101 3.84 11.05 -18.80
N MET A 102 3.98 10.29 -17.71
CA MET A 102 2.87 9.61 -17.06
C MET A 102 2.66 10.20 -15.69
N SER A 103 1.41 10.38 -15.31
CA SER A 103 1.05 10.78 -13.96
C SER A 103 -0.07 9.88 -13.43
N GLY A 104 -0.14 9.74 -12.13
CA GLY A 104 -1.15 8.90 -11.54
C GLY A 104 -1.11 8.90 -10.03
N THR A 105 -1.86 7.96 -9.45
CA THR A 105 -2.00 7.80 -8.02
C THR A 105 -1.77 6.35 -7.62
N VAL A 106 -1.23 6.17 -6.43
CA VAL A 106 -1.10 4.88 -5.75
C VAL A 106 -1.99 4.90 -4.52
N LYS A 107 -2.81 3.89 -4.36
CA LYS A 107 -3.62 3.67 -3.16
C LYS A 107 -3.40 2.25 -2.66
N THR A 108 -2.85 2.11 -1.47
CA THR A 108 -2.71 0.82 -0.78
C THR A 108 -3.64 0.78 0.42
N THR A 109 -4.41 -0.29 0.55
CA THR A 109 -5.23 -0.60 1.72
C THR A 109 -4.57 -1.74 2.49
N PHE A 110 -4.38 -1.55 3.77
CA PHE A 110 -3.89 -2.58 4.68
C PHE A 110 -5.09 -3.36 5.22
N VAL A 111 -5.35 -4.53 4.63
CA VAL A 111 -6.51 -5.36 4.99
C VAL A 111 -6.33 -5.95 6.38
N ASP A 112 -5.13 -6.49 6.64
CA ASP A 112 -4.69 -7.03 7.91
C ASP A 112 -3.15 -7.01 8.01
N SER A 113 -2.56 -7.62 9.04
CA SER A 113 -1.10 -7.69 9.23
C SER A 113 -0.36 -8.51 8.16
N SER A 114 -1.09 -9.25 7.34
CA SER A 114 -0.56 -10.23 6.38
C SER A 114 -1.06 -10.01 4.95
N THR A 115 -1.96 -9.05 4.73
CA THR A 115 -2.59 -8.82 3.42
C THR A 115 -2.67 -7.34 3.12
N THR A 116 -2.19 -6.94 1.94
CA THR A 116 -2.39 -5.59 1.41
C THR A 116 -2.98 -5.63 0.02
N LYS A 117 -3.78 -4.63 -0.32
CA LYS A 117 -4.30 -4.41 -1.68
C LYS A 117 -3.84 -3.06 -2.18
N THR A 118 -3.28 -3.03 -3.37
CA THR A 118 -2.79 -1.80 -3.99
C THR A 118 -3.45 -1.60 -5.34
N THR A 119 -3.94 -0.39 -5.59
CA THR A 119 -4.41 0.08 -6.89
C THR A 119 -3.50 1.21 -7.33
N VAL A 120 -2.93 1.08 -8.52
CA VAL A 120 -2.16 2.14 -9.21
C VAL A 120 -2.96 2.56 -10.42
N GLN A 121 -3.28 3.84 -10.51
CA GLN A 121 -3.94 4.43 -11.68
C GLN A 121 -2.98 5.41 -12.32
N MET A 122 -2.72 5.25 -13.61
CA MET A 122 -1.80 6.10 -14.36
C MET A 122 -2.45 6.54 -15.67
N SER A 123 -2.14 7.76 -16.08
CA SER A 123 -2.55 8.34 -17.35
C SER A 123 -1.32 8.80 -18.12
N MET A 124 -1.31 8.51 -19.41
CA MET A 124 -0.26 8.91 -20.35
C MET A 124 -0.87 9.60 -21.55
N ALA A 125 -0.38 10.79 -21.88
CA ALA A 125 -0.75 11.47 -23.13
C ALA A 125 0.01 10.86 -24.30
N MET A 126 -0.73 10.43 -25.34
CA MET A 126 -0.20 9.90 -26.59
C MET A 126 -0.74 10.73 -27.77
N GLY A 127 -0.07 11.84 -28.07
CA GLY A 127 -0.55 12.80 -29.06
C GLY A 127 -1.90 13.40 -28.64
N SER A 128 -2.94 13.21 -29.43
CA SER A 128 -4.31 13.66 -29.11
C SER A 128 -5.10 12.72 -28.21
N ASN A 129 -4.58 11.55 -27.91
CA ASN A 129 -5.28 10.52 -27.12
C ASN A 129 -4.65 10.41 -25.71
N THR A 130 -5.48 9.99 -24.76
CA THR A 130 -5.02 9.65 -23.41
C THR A 130 -5.19 8.15 -23.20
N MET A 131 -4.13 7.48 -22.82
CA MET A 131 -4.15 6.10 -22.40
C MET A 131 -4.17 6.04 -20.86
N ASN A 132 -5.10 5.28 -20.32
CA ASN A 132 -5.19 5.04 -18.89
C ASN A 132 -4.80 3.59 -18.58
N MET A 133 -4.00 3.42 -17.55
CA MET A 133 -3.55 2.13 -17.06
C MET A 133 -3.97 1.99 -15.59
N THR A 134 -4.58 0.88 -15.27
CA THR A 134 -4.90 0.50 -13.88
C THR A 134 -4.18 -0.81 -13.57
N MET A 135 -3.42 -0.81 -12.49
CA MET A 135 -2.81 -2.02 -11.95
C MET A 135 -3.39 -2.29 -10.57
N GLU A 136 -3.96 -3.47 -10.40
CA GLU A 136 -4.44 -3.97 -9.12
C GLU A 136 -3.51 -5.07 -8.63
N SER A 137 -3.12 -5.02 -7.38
CA SER A 137 -2.28 -6.05 -6.78
C SER A 137 -2.72 -6.39 -5.37
N THR A 138 -2.57 -7.67 -5.06
CA THR A 138 -2.75 -8.19 -3.69
C THR A 138 -1.44 -8.80 -3.25
N ALA A 139 -0.93 -8.36 -2.11
CA ALA A 139 0.26 -8.93 -1.50
C ALA A 139 -0.13 -9.69 -0.23
N THR A 140 0.39 -10.91 -0.11
CA THR A 140 0.14 -11.81 1.02
C THR A 140 1.46 -12.24 1.65
N TYR A 141 1.55 -12.12 2.96
CA TYR A 141 2.72 -12.54 3.74
C TYR A 141 2.88 -14.06 3.73
N LYS A 142 4.11 -14.54 3.49
CA LYS A 142 4.43 -15.97 3.43
C LYS A 142 5.28 -16.44 4.60
N GLY A 143 6.12 -15.58 5.17
CA GLY A 143 6.99 -15.94 6.28
C GLY A 143 8.08 -14.92 6.56
N PRO A 144 8.81 -15.07 7.66
CA PRO A 144 9.87 -14.13 8.05
C PRO A 144 11.14 -14.28 7.20
N ASP A 145 11.35 -15.45 6.61
CA ASP A 145 12.54 -15.76 5.81
C ASP A 145 12.27 -15.47 4.33
N CYS A 146 13.13 -14.66 3.73
CA CYS A 146 13.07 -14.31 2.31
C CYS A 146 13.75 -15.37 1.41
N GLY A 147 14.51 -16.31 1.98
CA GLY A 147 15.29 -17.29 1.22
C GLY A 147 16.26 -16.60 0.24
N SER A 148 16.19 -16.97 -1.03
CA SER A 148 17.01 -16.38 -2.09
C SER A 148 16.47 -15.05 -2.66
N VAL A 149 15.28 -14.60 -2.22
CA VAL A 149 14.68 -13.36 -2.72
C VAL A 149 15.38 -12.15 -2.11
N GLN A 150 16.09 -11.39 -2.95
CA GLN A 150 16.80 -10.19 -2.50
C GLN A 150 15.81 -9.05 -2.22
N PRO A 151 16.04 -8.25 -1.16
CA PRO A 151 15.27 -7.04 -0.94
C PRO A 151 15.40 -6.07 -2.11
N LEU A 152 14.30 -5.41 -2.46
CA LEU A 152 14.35 -4.35 -3.45
C LEU A 152 15.20 -3.17 -2.94
N ALA A 153 16.04 -2.64 -3.81
CA ALA A 153 16.78 -1.43 -3.51
C ALA A 153 15.81 -0.27 -3.30
N MET A 154 15.90 0.39 -2.15
CA MET A 154 15.13 1.60 -1.91
C MET A 154 15.75 2.77 -2.68
N PRO A 155 14.93 3.65 -3.28
CA PRO A 155 15.44 4.88 -3.87
C PRO A 155 16.21 5.68 -2.81
N PRO A 156 17.32 6.34 -3.20
CA PRO A 156 18.04 7.19 -2.28
C PRO A 156 17.11 8.26 -1.70
N SER A 157 17.17 8.47 -0.40
CA SER A 157 16.51 9.61 0.24
C SER A 157 17.17 10.89 -0.27
N LYS A 158 16.39 11.76 -0.91
CA LYS A 158 16.82 13.13 -1.21
C LYS A 158 16.80 13.98 0.06
#